data_f275396dff263c9fe5ec1dda9fd5b8bc
#
_entry.id   f275396dff263c9fe5ec1dda9fd5b8bc
#
_cell.length_a   1.000
_cell.length_b   1.000
_cell.length_c   1.000
_cell.angle_alpha   90.00
_cell.angle_beta   90.00
_cell.angle_gamma   90.00
#
_symmetry.space_group_name_H-M   'P 1'
#
loop_
_entity.id
_entity.type
_entity.pdbx_description
1 polymer ?
#
loop_
_entity_poly.entity_id
_entity_poly.type
_entity_poly.pdbx_seq_one_letter_code
_entity_poly.pdbx_strand_id
1 'polypeptide(L)'
;MLTYLYVGDLGQTEWTESTLKHIDSKDYDVFLLPGDLSYADTHQPLWDSFGRLVEPYASQRPWMVTEGNHEIESIPIIQPHAFRSYNARWLMPYNESGSTSNLYYSFEVASTHIIMLGSYTDFDAHSKQYKWLQSDLAKIDRKRTPWVIALLHAPWYNTNEAHEGEGEEMRQAMEDLLYEARVDLVFAGHVHAYERFVRLINIDHVMILY
;
A
#
# COMPACT_ATOMS: atom_id res chain seq x y z
N MET A 1 -15.44 -18.00 3.04
CA MET A 1 -13.97 -17.78 2.94
C MET A 1 -13.81 -16.36 2.42
N LEU A 2 -13.03 -15.52 3.07
CA LEU A 2 -12.80 -14.15 2.62
C LEU A 2 -11.75 -14.14 1.52
N THR A 3 -11.99 -13.37 0.47
CA THR A 3 -11.10 -13.24 -0.68
C THR A 3 -10.61 -11.80 -0.81
N TYR A 4 -9.31 -11.64 -0.88
CA TYR A 4 -8.65 -10.35 -1.15
C TYR A 4 -8.25 -10.28 -2.61
N LEU A 5 -8.47 -9.14 -3.21
CA LEU A 5 -7.91 -8.80 -4.51
C LEU A 5 -6.81 -7.76 -4.29
N TYR A 6 -5.62 -8.05 -4.75
CA TYR A 6 -4.47 -7.16 -4.67
C TYR A 6 -4.08 -6.70 -6.07
N VAL A 7 -3.97 -5.40 -6.26
CA VAL A 7 -3.48 -4.75 -7.48
C VAL A 7 -2.65 -3.53 -7.06
N GLY A 8 -1.43 -3.39 -7.54
CA GLY A 8 -0.65 -2.15 -7.45
C GLY A 8 -0.71 -1.36 -8.75
N ASP A 9 -0.40 -0.07 -8.70
CA ASP A 9 -0.10 0.73 -9.87
C ASP A 9 -1.20 0.69 -10.94
N LEU A 10 -2.43 0.94 -10.53
CA LEU A 10 -3.61 0.67 -11.36
C LEU A 10 -3.71 1.59 -12.57
N GLY A 11 -3.54 2.92 -12.38
CA GLY A 11 -3.65 3.90 -13.46
C GLY A 11 -5.02 3.92 -14.14
N GLN A 12 -5.04 4.42 -15.38
CA GLN A 12 -6.26 4.56 -16.18
C GLN A 12 -6.00 4.38 -17.68
N THR A 13 -5.20 3.39 -18.03
CA THR A 13 -4.91 3.01 -19.42
C THR A 13 -5.90 1.95 -19.91
N GLU A 14 -5.77 1.58 -21.20
CA GLU A 14 -6.53 0.45 -21.76
C GLU A 14 -6.21 -0.89 -21.04
N TRP A 15 -4.99 -1.04 -20.51
CA TRP A 15 -4.61 -2.20 -19.70
C TRP A 15 -5.36 -2.22 -18.38
N THR A 16 -5.53 -1.05 -17.74
CA THR A 16 -6.35 -0.90 -16.54
C THR A 16 -7.79 -1.32 -16.79
N GLU A 17 -8.39 -0.83 -17.88
CA GLU A 17 -9.74 -1.22 -18.27
C GLU A 17 -9.85 -2.73 -18.51
N SER A 18 -8.86 -3.31 -19.18
CA SER A 18 -8.80 -4.75 -19.41
C SER A 18 -8.74 -5.54 -18.10
N THR A 19 -7.86 -5.12 -17.19
CA THR A 19 -7.73 -5.75 -15.86
C THR A 19 -9.04 -5.68 -15.09
N LEU A 20 -9.65 -4.49 -15.00
CA LEU A 20 -10.91 -4.32 -14.27
C LEU A 20 -12.07 -5.12 -14.87
N LYS A 21 -12.14 -5.26 -16.20
CA LYS A 21 -13.16 -6.08 -16.87
C LYS A 21 -13.08 -7.59 -16.55
N HIS A 22 -11.88 -8.06 -16.14
CA HIS A 22 -11.69 -9.45 -15.73
C HIS A 22 -11.97 -9.68 -14.24
N ILE A 23 -12.26 -8.60 -13.48
CA ILE A 23 -12.57 -8.67 -12.07
C ILE A 23 -14.09 -8.60 -11.89
N ASP A 24 -14.70 -9.68 -11.43
CA ASP A 24 -16.10 -9.62 -10.97
C ASP A 24 -16.11 -9.21 -9.49
N SER A 25 -16.95 -8.24 -9.15
CA SER A 25 -17.16 -7.79 -7.76
C SER A 25 -17.64 -8.91 -6.81
N LYS A 26 -18.06 -10.05 -7.34
CA LYS A 26 -18.43 -11.25 -6.57
C LYS A 26 -17.23 -12.11 -6.20
N ASP A 27 -16.09 -11.93 -6.86
CA ASP A 27 -14.92 -12.78 -6.71
C ASP A 27 -14.02 -12.34 -5.56
N TYR A 28 -14.25 -11.15 -5.00
CA TYR A 28 -13.49 -10.62 -3.86
C TYR A 28 -14.38 -9.87 -2.87
N ASP A 29 -13.93 -9.83 -1.64
CA ASP A 29 -14.59 -9.10 -0.54
C ASP A 29 -13.93 -7.75 -0.26
N VAL A 30 -12.61 -7.65 -0.43
CA VAL A 30 -11.82 -6.42 -0.22
C VAL A 30 -10.80 -6.27 -1.33
N PHE A 31 -10.72 -5.06 -1.90
CA PHE A 31 -9.69 -4.66 -2.86
C PHE A 31 -8.57 -3.92 -2.12
N LEU A 32 -7.33 -4.32 -2.35
CA LEU A 32 -6.13 -3.74 -1.75
C LEU A 32 -5.28 -3.11 -2.85
N LEU A 33 -5.07 -1.79 -2.78
CA LEU A 33 -4.34 -1.02 -3.79
C LEU A 33 -3.22 -0.20 -3.11
N PRO A 34 -2.00 -0.73 -3.03
CA PRO A 34 -0.89 -0.06 -2.38
C PRO A 34 -0.20 0.96 -3.28
N GLY A 35 -0.85 2.10 -3.52
CA GLY A 35 -0.26 3.25 -4.19
C GLY A 35 -0.37 3.26 -5.71
N ASP A 36 -0.02 4.39 -6.27
CA ASP A 36 -0.06 4.72 -7.69
C ASP A 36 -1.44 4.48 -8.29
N LEU A 37 -2.41 5.29 -7.80
CA LEU A 37 -3.82 5.14 -8.13
C LEU A 37 -4.12 5.65 -9.53
N SER A 38 -4.01 6.97 -9.72
CA SER A 38 -4.56 7.67 -10.88
C SER A 38 -3.53 8.10 -11.93
N TYR A 39 -2.24 8.20 -11.54
CA TYR A 39 -1.19 8.83 -12.35
C TYR A 39 -1.57 10.23 -12.82
N ALA A 40 -2.22 10.99 -11.95
CA ALA A 40 -2.64 12.35 -12.25
C ALA A 40 -1.47 13.33 -12.32
N ASP A 41 -0.42 13.11 -11.53
CA ASP A 41 0.82 13.88 -11.56
C ASP A 41 0.57 15.40 -11.59
N THR A 42 -0.29 15.87 -10.69
CA THR A 42 -0.78 17.26 -10.60
C THR A 42 -1.85 17.66 -11.62
N HIS A 43 -2.13 16.88 -12.66
CA HIS A 43 -3.22 17.16 -13.59
C HIS A 43 -4.56 16.69 -13.04
N GLN A 44 -5.18 17.53 -12.21
CA GLN A 44 -6.37 17.19 -11.41
C GLN A 44 -7.55 16.54 -12.18
N PRO A 45 -7.86 16.88 -13.47
CA PRO A 45 -8.87 16.17 -14.23
C PRO A 45 -8.67 14.65 -14.35
N LEU A 46 -7.42 14.16 -14.26
CA LEU A 46 -7.14 12.73 -14.28
C LEU A 46 -7.60 12.01 -12.99
N TRP A 47 -7.63 12.70 -11.86
CA TRP A 47 -8.27 12.16 -10.66
C TRP A 47 -9.76 11.93 -10.85
N ASP A 48 -10.44 12.84 -11.54
CA ASP A 48 -11.87 12.74 -11.78
C ASP A 48 -12.21 11.66 -12.81
N SER A 49 -11.37 11.49 -13.86
CA SER A 49 -11.52 10.38 -14.81
C SER A 49 -11.24 9.03 -14.17
N PHE A 50 -10.20 8.92 -13.32
CA PHE A 50 -9.92 7.73 -12.53
C PHE A 50 -11.10 7.36 -11.62
N GLY A 51 -11.64 8.36 -10.88
CA GLY A 51 -12.80 8.14 -10.03
C GLY A 51 -13.99 7.55 -10.80
N ARG A 52 -14.30 8.08 -11.98
CA ARG A 52 -15.35 7.51 -12.85
C ARG A 52 -15.05 6.11 -13.37
N LEU A 53 -13.77 5.84 -13.67
CA LEU A 53 -13.34 4.52 -14.14
C LEU A 53 -13.53 3.44 -13.06
N VAL A 54 -13.17 3.74 -11.81
CA VAL A 54 -13.23 2.75 -10.72
C VAL A 54 -14.56 2.71 -9.98
N GLU A 55 -15.42 3.71 -10.13
CA GLU A 55 -16.73 3.80 -9.44
C GLU A 55 -17.58 2.52 -9.55
N PRO A 56 -17.72 1.86 -10.73
CA PRO A 56 -18.52 0.65 -10.85
C PRO A 56 -18.05 -0.50 -9.95
N TYR A 57 -16.79 -0.49 -9.55
CA TYR A 57 -16.15 -1.50 -8.70
C TYR A 57 -16.07 -1.04 -7.24
N ALA A 58 -15.51 0.14 -7.01
CA ALA A 58 -15.30 0.69 -5.68
C ALA A 58 -16.62 1.02 -4.93
N SER A 59 -17.71 1.23 -5.65
CA SER A 59 -19.04 1.40 -5.04
C SER A 59 -19.66 0.09 -4.52
N GLN A 60 -19.12 -1.07 -4.92
CA GLN A 60 -19.69 -2.38 -4.57
C GLN A 60 -18.90 -3.11 -3.48
N ARG A 61 -17.61 -2.85 -3.38
CA ARG A 61 -16.71 -3.50 -2.41
C ARG A 61 -15.75 -2.47 -1.80
N PRO A 62 -15.33 -2.64 -0.55
CA PRO A 62 -14.32 -1.78 0.06
C PRO A 62 -13.01 -1.80 -0.74
N TRP A 63 -12.51 -0.63 -1.06
CA TRP A 63 -11.19 -0.42 -1.61
C TRP A 63 -10.31 0.22 -0.53
N MET A 64 -9.27 -0.49 -0.13
CA MET A 64 -8.32 -0.04 0.87
C MET A 64 -7.03 0.32 0.17
N VAL A 65 -6.64 1.59 0.29
CA VAL A 65 -5.56 2.15 -0.50
C VAL A 65 -4.49 2.78 0.38
N THR A 66 -3.26 2.86 -0.11
CA THR A 66 -2.22 3.74 0.44
C THR A 66 -1.64 4.61 -0.68
N GLU A 67 -0.68 5.44 -0.37
CA GLU A 67 -0.06 6.34 -1.33
C GLU A 67 1.11 5.67 -2.08
N GLY A 68 1.36 6.12 -3.30
CA GLY A 68 2.57 5.88 -4.06
C GLY A 68 3.29 7.18 -4.41
N ASN A 69 4.35 7.10 -5.22
CA ASN A 69 5.10 8.29 -5.62
C ASN A 69 4.28 9.25 -6.50
N HIS A 70 3.35 8.72 -7.29
CA HIS A 70 2.45 9.54 -8.12
C HIS A 70 1.40 10.30 -7.31
N GLU A 71 1.15 9.95 -6.04
CA GLU A 71 0.28 10.69 -5.13
C GLU A 71 0.96 11.85 -4.42
N ILE A 72 2.29 11.99 -4.48
CA ILE A 72 3.04 13.09 -3.81
C ILE A 72 2.54 14.44 -4.30
N GLU A 73 2.45 14.66 -5.60
CA GLU A 73 1.87 15.84 -6.27
C GLU A 73 2.23 17.20 -5.63
N SER A 74 3.43 17.33 -5.07
CA SER A 74 3.88 18.60 -4.50
C SER A 74 4.47 19.50 -5.59
N ILE A 75 4.05 20.76 -5.60
CA ILE A 75 4.62 21.81 -6.47
C ILE A 75 5.15 22.91 -5.57
N PRO A 76 6.46 23.16 -5.55
CA PRO A 76 7.02 24.24 -4.74
C PRO A 76 6.26 25.57 -4.94
N ILE A 77 6.00 26.27 -3.82
CA ILE A 77 5.29 27.57 -3.78
C ILE A 77 3.78 27.47 -4.10
N ILE A 78 3.35 26.66 -5.08
CA ILE A 78 1.95 26.58 -5.54
C ILE A 78 1.17 25.57 -4.67
N GLN A 79 1.69 24.38 -4.51
CA GLN A 79 1.12 23.32 -3.69
C GLN A 79 2.23 22.61 -2.92
N PRO A 80 2.75 23.20 -1.83
CA PRO A 80 3.90 22.64 -1.11
C PRO A 80 3.57 21.39 -0.28
N HIS A 81 2.28 21.12 -0.06
CA HIS A 81 1.85 19.98 0.75
C HIS A 81 1.61 18.76 -0.13
N ALA A 82 2.40 17.70 0.10
CA ALA A 82 2.23 16.41 -0.55
C ALA A 82 0.89 15.75 -0.21
N PHE A 83 0.45 14.83 -1.06
CA PHE A 83 -0.73 13.96 -0.88
C PHE A 83 -2.06 14.69 -0.73
N ARG A 84 -2.16 15.95 -1.14
CA ARG A 84 -3.37 16.75 -0.96
C ARG A 84 -4.54 16.18 -1.76
N SER A 85 -4.30 15.79 -3.00
CA SER A 85 -5.33 15.23 -3.88
C SER A 85 -5.77 13.85 -3.42
N TYR A 86 -4.82 13.01 -3.00
CA TYR A 86 -5.08 11.72 -2.40
C TYR A 86 -5.95 11.84 -1.15
N ASN A 87 -5.52 12.63 -0.18
CA ASN A 87 -6.25 12.82 1.08
C ASN A 87 -7.66 13.43 0.91
N ALA A 88 -7.90 14.18 -0.16
CA ALA A 88 -9.21 14.76 -0.45
C ALA A 88 -10.20 13.76 -1.06
N ARG A 89 -9.69 12.70 -1.71
CA ARG A 89 -10.50 11.74 -2.48
C ARG A 89 -10.62 10.36 -1.82
N TRP A 90 -9.61 9.96 -1.08
CA TRP A 90 -9.54 8.66 -0.44
C TRP A 90 -9.40 8.84 1.07
N LEU A 91 -10.46 8.55 1.80
CA LEU A 91 -10.47 8.62 3.27
C LEU A 91 -10.47 7.18 3.82
N MET A 92 -9.36 6.80 4.41
CA MET A 92 -9.16 5.49 5.01
C MET A 92 -9.43 5.52 6.53
N PRO A 93 -9.68 4.37 7.17
CA PRO A 93 -10.02 4.30 8.60
C PRO A 93 -8.78 4.43 9.51
N TYR A 94 -7.98 5.48 9.29
CA TYR A 94 -6.72 5.65 10.02
C TYR A 94 -6.92 5.97 11.51
N ASN A 95 -7.97 6.71 11.86
CA ASN A 95 -8.28 7.05 13.24
C ASN A 95 -8.60 5.81 14.09
N GLU A 96 -9.33 4.86 13.52
CA GLU A 96 -9.73 3.61 14.16
C GLU A 96 -8.53 2.74 14.52
N SER A 97 -7.45 2.80 13.72
CA SER A 97 -6.18 2.14 14.01
C SER A 97 -5.31 2.89 15.03
N GLY A 98 -5.72 4.09 15.43
CA GLY A 98 -4.92 4.98 16.26
C GLY A 98 -3.81 5.70 15.50
N SER A 99 -3.84 5.66 14.16
CA SER A 99 -2.95 6.49 13.34
C SER A 99 -3.40 7.95 13.32
N THR A 100 -2.45 8.84 13.08
CA THR A 100 -2.70 10.29 12.92
C THR A 100 -2.63 10.72 11.45
N SER A 101 -2.51 9.78 10.53
CA SER A 101 -2.33 10.07 9.11
C SER A 101 -3.09 9.08 8.24
N ASN A 102 -3.72 9.60 7.20
CA ASN A 102 -4.39 8.81 6.16
C ASN A 102 -3.40 8.04 5.25
N LEU A 103 -2.09 8.25 5.44
CA LEU A 103 -1.03 7.63 4.61
C LEU A 103 -0.60 6.27 5.15
N TYR A 104 -0.92 5.96 6.41
CA TYR A 104 -0.63 4.68 7.04
C TYR A 104 -1.68 4.35 8.10
N TYR A 105 -2.15 3.13 8.12
CA TYR A 105 -3.22 2.67 9.01
C TYR A 105 -3.29 1.15 9.00
N SER A 106 -4.07 0.59 9.90
CA SER A 106 -4.41 -0.83 9.92
C SER A 106 -5.91 -1.05 10.07
N PHE A 107 -6.35 -2.22 9.70
CA PHE A 107 -7.74 -2.64 9.90
C PHE A 107 -7.81 -4.17 9.98
N GLU A 108 -8.87 -4.65 10.60
CA GLU A 108 -9.14 -6.08 10.67
C GLU A 108 -10.34 -6.44 9.79
N VAL A 109 -10.18 -7.50 9.03
CA VAL A 109 -11.29 -8.08 8.28
C VAL A 109 -11.24 -9.60 8.41
N ALA A 110 -12.33 -10.19 8.92
CA ALA A 110 -12.41 -11.60 9.32
C ALA A 110 -11.24 -12.00 10.23
N SER A 111 -10.39 -12.93 9.77
CA SER A 111 -9.25 -13.47 10.53
C SER A 111 -7.90 -12.85 10.14
N THR A 112 -7.92 -11.68 9.52
CA THR A 112 -6.70 -11.03 9.03
C THR A 112 -6.57 -9.62 9.59
N HIS A 113 -5.39 -9.29 10.10
CA HIS A 113 -4.95 -7.93 10.40
C HIS A 113 -4.13 -7.40 9.23
N ILE A 114 -4.57 -6.30 8.62
CA ILE A 114 -3.95 -5.70 7.45
C ILE A 114 -3.36 -4.36 7.84
N ILE A 115 -2.09 -4.17 7.49
CA ILE A 115 -1.29 -2.97 7.77
C ILE A 115 -0.98 -2.31 6.44
N MET A 116 -1.39 -1.04 6.28
CA MET A 116 -1.07 -0.20 5.13
C MET A 116 0.01 0.79 5.56
N LEU A 117 1.17 0.75 4.90
CA LEU A 117 2.32 1.61 5.21
C LEU A 117 2.53 2.65 4.11
N GLY A 118 2.90 3.86 4.51
CA GLY A 118 3.27 4.94 3.59
C GLY A 118 4.76 4.91 3.29
N SER A 119 5.10 4.69 2.01
CA SER A 119 6.50 4.64 1.57
C SER A 119 7.15 6.02 1.43
N TYR A 120 6.35 7.06 1.22
CA TYR A 120 6.80 8.42 0.94
C TYR A 120 6.47 9.42 2.06
N THR A 121 6.28 8.93 3.27
CA THR A 121 6.18 9.71 4.51
C THR A 121 7.25 9.24 5.49
N ASP A 122 7.54 10.02 6.52
CA ASP A 122 8.61 9.71 7.48
C ASP A 122 8.45 8.30 8.08
N PHE A 123 9.51 7.51 8.05
CA PHE A 123 9.53 6.11 8.50
C PHE A 123 10.68 5.79 9.48
N ASP A 124 11.57 6.75 9.77
CA ASP A 124 12.64 6.53 10.77
C ASP A 124 12.10 6.26 12.18
N ALA A 125 12.95 5.76 13.08
CA ALA A 125 12.57 5.34 14.43
C ALA A 125 11.93 6.46 15.30
N HIS A 126 12.09 7.73 14.93
CA HIS A 126 11.50 8.89 15.62
C HIS A 126 10.17 9.32 14.98
N SER A 127 9.88 8.86 13.78
CA SER A 127 8.69 9.20 13.01
C SER A 127 7.39 8.79 13.70
N LYS A 128 6.31 9.44 13.33
CA LYS A 128 4.98 9.07 13.82
C LYS A 128 4.53 7.72 13.27
N GLN A 129 4.87 7.42 12.01
CA GLN A 129 4.53 6.14 11.38
C GLN A 129 5.21 4.96 12.10
N TYR A 130 6.51 5.07 12.37
CA TYR A 130 7.25 4.03 13.09
C TYR A 130 6.65 3.73 14.47
N LYS A 131 6.41 4.78 15.27
CA LYS A 131 5.83 4.64 16.61
C LYS A 131 4.41 4.08 16.59
N TRP A 132 3.64 4.49 15.61
CA TRP A 132 2.30 3.93 15.40
C TRP A 132 2.39 2.45 15.05
N LEU A 133 3.23 2.07 14.06
CA LEU A 133 3.42 0.67 13.66
C LEU A 133 3.84 -0.21 14.84
N GLN A 134 4.81 0.23 15.64
CA GLN A 134 5.26 -0.47 16.84
C GLN A 134 4.08 -0.69 17.83
N SER A 135 3.26 0.34 18.04
CA SER A 135 2.08 0.25 18.90
C SER A 135 0.98 -0.64 18.32
N ASP A 136 0.80 -0.64 17.01
CA ASP A 136 -0.20 -1.44 16.31
C ASP A 136 0.15 -2.93 16.37
N LEU A 137 1.39 -3.28 16.01
CA LEU A 137 1.91 -4.65 16.07
C LEU A 137 1.82 -5.26 17.47
N ALA A 138 2.04 -4.44 18.52
CA ALA A 138 1.94 -4.90 19.90
C ALA A 138 0.51 -5.23 20.37
N LYS A 139 -0.52 -4.77 19.65
CA LYS A 139 -1.94 -5.02 19.97
C LYS A 139 -2.52 -6.24 19.27
N ILE A 140 -1.80 -6.83 18.31
CA ILE A 140 -2.32 -7.93 17.49
C ILE A 140 -2.59 -9.16 18.36
N ASP A 141 -3.83 -9.61 18.36
CA ASP A 141 -4.22 -10.90 18.97
C ASP A 141 -4.26 -11.98 17.89
N ARG A 142 -3.19 -12.77 17.81
CA ARG A 142 -3.05 -13.88 16.85
C ARG A 142 -4.08 -15.01 17.03
N LYS A 143 -4.83 -15.02 18.11
CA LYS A 143 -5.97 -15.95 18.25
C LYS A 143 -7.19 -15.46 17.49
N ARG A 144 -7.33 -14.15 17.38
CA ARG A 144 -8.42 -13.48 16.66
C ARG A 144 -8.07 -13.24 15.19
N THR A 145 -6.89 -12.72 14.94
CA THR A 145 -6.33 -12.47 13.60
C THR A 145 -5.03 -13.24 13.41
N PRO A 146 -5.10 -14.57 13.14
CA PRO A 146 -3.93 -15.41 12.92
C PRO A 146 -3.08 -14.98 11.72
N TRP A 147 -3.65 -14.24 10.76
CA TRP A 147 -2.94 -13.72 9.60
C TRP A 147 -2.65 -12.23 9.77
N VAL A 148 -1.42 -11.84 9.49
CA VAL A 148 -0.99 -10.43 9.46
C VAL A 148 -0.32 -10.16 8.12
N ILE A 149 -0.86 -9.19 7.40
CA ILE A 149 -0.40 -8.82 6.05
C ILE A 149 -0.02 -7.34 6.08
N ALA A 150 1.16 -7.00 5.56
CA ALA A 150 1.57 -5.61 5.36
C ALA A 150 1.57 -5.27 3.87
N LEU A 151 1.18 -4.04 3.54
CA LEU A 151 1.23 -3.49 2.20
C LEU A 151 1.95 -2.14 2.24
N LEU A 152 2.79 -1.91 1.25
CA LEU A 152 3.52 -0.66 1.05
C LEU A 152 3.70 -0.44 -0.46
N HIS A 153 4.05 0.77 -0.88
CA HIS A 153 4.23 1.01 -2.32
C HIS A 153 5.62 0.63 -2.80
N ALA A 154 6.68 1.28 -2.30
CA ALA A 154 8.04 1.03 -2.73
C ALA A 154 8.56 -0.32 -2.19
N PRO A 155 8.89 -1.30 -3.05
CA PRO A 155 9.32 -2.62 -2.61
C PRO A 155 10.66 -2.56 -1.87
N TRP A 156 10.75 -3.28 -0.74
CA TRP A 156 12.00 -3.41 -0.01
C TRP A 156 12.99 -4.37 -0.69
N TYR A 157 12.46 -5.31 -1.45
CA TYR A 157 13.22 -6.28 -2.23
C TYR A 157 12.70 -6.30 -3.65
N ASN A 158 13.56 -6.11 -4.62
CA ASN A 158 13.26 -6.26 -6.04
C ASN A 158 14.55 -6.52 -6.82
N THR A 159 14.44 -7.01 -8.05
CA THR A 159 15.58 -7.23 -8.96
C THR A 159 15.52 -6.29 -10.16
N ASN A 160 14.67 -5.29 -10.14
CA ASN A 160 14.55 -4.33 -11.22
C ASN A 160 15.68 -3.29 -11.14
N GLU A 161 16.56 -3.27 -12.14
CA GLU A 161 17.72 -2.37 -12.18
C GLU A 161 17.35 -0.87 -12.13
N ALA A 162 16.15 -0.51 -12.62
CA ALA A 162 15.70 0.89 -12.60
C ALA A 162 15.22 1.37 -11.22
N HIS A 163 14.84 0.45 -10.35
CA HIS A 163 14.25 0.72 -9.02
C HIS A 163 15.07 0.10 -7.87
N GLU A 164 16.31 -0.29 -8.16
CA GLU A 164 17.19 -0.90 -7.16
C GLU A 164 17.46 0.06 -6.00
N GLY A 165 17.20 -0.40 -4.78
CA GLY A 165 17.48 0.35 -3.55
C GLY A 165 16.48 1.45 -3.17
N GLU A 166 15.44 1.71 -3.95
CA GLU A 166 14.47 2.77 -3.64
C GLU A 166 13.71 2.54 -2.31
N GLY A 167 13.46 1.28 -1.93
CA GLY A 167 12.85 0.91 -0.64
C GLY A 167 13.83 0.66 0.52
N GLU A 168 15.13 0.77 0.28
CA GLU A 168 16.17 0.30 1.20
C GLU A 168 16.19 1.04 2.55
N GLU A 169 16.05 2.36 2.56
CA GLU A 169 16.05 3.13 3.79
C GLU A 169 14.85 2.77 4.69
N MET A 170 13.68 2.58 4.09
CA MET A 170 12.48 2.15 4.83
C MET A 170 12.63 0.71 5.32
N ARG A 171 13.21 -0.17 4.50
CA ARG A 171 13.53 -1.55 4.88
C ARG A 171 14.41 -1.59 6.11
N GLN A 172 15.55 -0.90 6.10
CA GLN A 172 16.48 -0.84 7.23
C GLN A 172 15.83 -0.29 8.51
N ALA A 173 14.87 0.62 8.37
CA ALA A 173 14.18 1.18 9.53
C ALA A 173 13.12 0.25 10.11
N MET A 174 12.36 -0.47 9.28
CA MET A 174 11.10 -1.10 9.70
C MET A 174 11.05 -2.62 9.56
N GLU A 175 11.99 -3.24 8.83
CA GLU A 175 11.95 -4.68 8.57
C GLU A 175 11.95 -5.52 9.84
N ASP A 176 12.81 -5.16 10.80
CA ASP A 176 12.90 -5.89 12.07
C ASP A 176 11.58 -5.87 12.83
N LEU A 177 10.83 -4.75 12.80
CA LEU A 177 9.51 -4.68 13.44
C LEU A 177 8.53 -5.69 12.84
N LEU A 178 8.46 -5.77 11.50
CA LEU A 178 7.57 -6.71 10.81
C LEU A 178 8.00 -8.16 11.04
N TYR A 179 9.30 -8.41 11.02
CA TYR A 179 9.87 -9.74 11.22
C TYR A 179 9.63 -10.27 12.65
N GLU A 180 9.92 -9.47 13.67
CA GLU A 180 9.70 -9.82 15.08
C GLU A 180 8.22 -10.04 15.40
N ALA A 181 7.33 -9.24 14.81
CA ALA A 181 5.88 -9.41 14.91
C ALA A 181 5.37 -10.61 14.08
N ARG A 182 6.24 -11.28 13.32
CA ARG A 182 5.92 -12.42 12.46
C ARG A 182 4.84 -12.10 11.43
N VAL A 183 4.97 -10.96 10.76
CA VAL A 183 4.11 -10.64 9.61
C VAL A 183 4.23 -11.78 8.59
N ASP A 184 3.08 -12.26 8.11
CA ASP A 184 3.02 -13.47 7.27
C ASP A 184 3.32 -13.18 5.81
N LEU A 185 2.85 -12.02 5.30
CA LEU A 185 3.03 -11.58 3.92
C LEU A 185 3.28 -10.08 3.87
N VAL A 186 4.14 -9.67 2.94
CA VAL A 186 4.34 -8.26 2.56
C VAL A 186 4.12 -8.15 1.06
N PHE A 187 3.26 -7.21 0.65
CA PHE A 187 3.00 -6.88 -0.75
C PHE A 187 3.49 -5.46 -1.05
N ALA A 188 4.04 -5.28 -2.24
CA ALA A 188 4.48 -3.97 -2.72
C ALA A 188 4.05 -3.73 -4.18
N GLY A 189 3.91 -2.44 -4.56
CA GLY A 189 3.67 -1.97 -5.92
C GLY A 189 4.94 -1.45 -6.58
N HIS A 190 4.82 -0.32 -7.29
CA HIS A 190 5.88 0.49 -7.87
C HIS A 190 6.63 -0.14 -9.05
N VAL A 191 7.08 -1.37 -8.92
CA VAL A 191 7.69 -2.14 -10.01
C VAL A 191 6.58 -2.87 -10.77
N HIS A 192 6.34 -2.50 -12.03
CA HIS A 192 5.28 -3.07 -12.86
C HIS A 192 5.66 -4.47 -13.36
N ALA A 193 6.03 -5.35 -12.43
CA ALA A 193 6.42 -6.74 -12.68
C ALA A 193 5.99 -7.62 -11.50
N TYR A 194 5.82 -8.90 -11.76
CA TYR A 194 5.57 -9.86 -10.70
C TYR A 194 6.88 -10.48 -10.24
N GLU A 195 7.20 -10.30 -8.97
CA GLU A 195 8.30 -10.98 -8.29
C GLU A 195 7.80 -11.57 -6.98
N ARG A 196 8.34 -12.71 -6.59
CA ARG A 196 8.04 -13.36 -5.34
C ARG A 196 9.32 -13.78 -4.63
N PHE A 197 9.46 -13.32 -3.40
CA PHE A 197 10.59 -13.66 -2.53
C PHE A 197 10.10 -14.55 -1.40
N VAL A 198 10.97 -15.45 -0.94
CA VAL A 198 10.73 -16.22 0.27
C VAL A 198 11.39 -15.50 1.43
N ARG A 199 10.68 -15.37 2.54
CA ARG A 199 11.12 -14.88 3.86
C ARG A 199 12.58 -14.42 3.90
N LEU A 200 12.80 -13.21 3.43
CA LEU A 200 14.10 -12.53 3.45
C LEU A 200 14.19 -11.67 4.71
N ILE A 201 15.38 -11.53 5.27
CA ILE A 201 15.71 -10.56 6.30
C ILE A 201 17.18 -10.19 6.17
N ASN A 202 17.50 -8.90 6.11
CA ASN A 202 18.86 -8.37 6.06
C ASN A 202 19.75 -9.08 5.01
N ILE A 203 19.22 -9.35 3.82
CA ILE A 203 19.93 -10.02 2.75
C ILE A 203 20.38 -9.00 1.70
N ASP A 204 21.71 -8.89 1.50
CA ASP A 204 22.31 -8.01 0.48
C ASP A 204 22.12 -8.53 -0.95
N HIS A 205 21.68 -9.79 -1.10
CA HIS A 205 21.42 -10.42 -2.40
C HIS A 205 20.11 -11.19 -2.37
N VAL A 206 19.24 -10.87 -3.30
CA VAL A 206 17.91 -11.47 -3.45
C VAL A 206 18.02 -12.82 -4.16
N MET A 207 17.42 -13.86 -3.58
CA MET A 207 17.26 -15.15 -4.25
C MET A 207 15.84 -15.23 -4.83
N ILE A 208 15.73 -15.20 -6.16
CA ILE A 208 14.46 -15.39 -6.86
C ILE A 208 14.14 -16.89 -6.91
N LEU A 209 12.95 -17.26 -6.47
CA LEU A 209 12.38 -18.58 -6.75
C LEU A 209 11.34 -18.42 -7.87
N TYR A 210 11.62 -19.01 -9.01
CA TYR A 210 10.70 -19.11 -10.14
C TYR A 210 9.60 -20.16 -9.88
#